data_de2c12ed2424d68c0011a3c867ef3675
#
_entry.id   de2c12ed2424d68c0011a3c867ef3675
#
_cell.length_a   1.000
_cell.length_b   1.000
_cell.length_c   1.000
_cell.angle_alpha   90.00
_cell.angle_beta   90.00
_cell.angle_gamma   90.00
#
_symmetry.space_group_name_H-M   'P 1'
#
loop_
_entity.id
_entity.type
_entity.pdbx_description
1 polymer ?
#
loop_
_entity_poly.entity_id
_entity_poly.type
_entity_poly.pdbx_seq_one_letter_code
_entity_poly.pdbx_strand_id
1 'polypeptide(L)'
;MQIDSVMFPKLIEMLSCLRTFPKRLLLLTFLFEALAGASAQPKVFPARGFAKILTQEKANERLDRFRKFHGINPSAEAFHHGFLLRFRLEHYPRRGEVTTREGSLCGLAFGHGLIRLDLMGETDQKRKAYLLRNGPEPEAWLNAFDGNGSKQLENTDLFQPLAPGMGHTLFDLMMPFVFWDGKYQKSGRVIGRPSHLFEFSPPAWASEAVPTLKKIRLALDDVYETPLRVEFFGRRGVPDKTFGLVSLKKVGETWIAKTLDFRDALTSARTRFTVTAAATDLDLGREVFTPAGLDETPKVSEELLQSIE
;
A
#
# COMPACT_ATOMS: atom_id res chain seq x y z
N MET A 1 -8.94 -59.18 -39.24
CA MET A 1 -9.09 -59.09 -37.78
C MET A 1 -8.63 -57.66 -37.37
N GLN A 2 -9.56 -56.72 -37.34
CA GLN A 2 -9.35 -55.31 -37.02
C GLN A 2 -9.21 -55.17 -35.51
N ILE A 3 -8.21 -54.47 -35.06
CA ILE A 3 -8.05 -54.06 -33.67
C ILE A 3 -8.17 -52.55 -33.65
N ASP A 4 -9.20 -52.11 -32.93
CA ASP A 4 -9.66 -50.74 -32.82
C ASP A 4 -8.65 -49.80 -32.17
N SER A 5 -8.40 -48.70 -32.87
CA SER A 5 -7.67 -47.51 -32.43
C SER A 5 -8.61 -46.50 -31.74
N VAL A 6 -8.96 -46.71 -30.49
CA VAL A 6 -9.87 -45.77 -29.76
C VAL A 6 -9.35 -45.42 -28.34
N MET A 7 -8.06 -45.35 -28.12
CA MET A 7 -7.55 -45.05 -26.77
C MET A 7 -6.52 -43.92 -26.65
N PHE A 8 -6.40 -43.03 -27.64
CA PHE A 8 -5.37 -41.97 -27.59
C PHE A 8 -5.82 -40.50 -27.71
N PRO A 9 -7.11 -40.11 -27.74
CA PRO A 9 -7.42 -38.68 -27.75
C PRO A 9 -7.54 -38.05 -26.36
N LYS A 10 -7.76 -38.81 -25.28
CA LYS A 10 -8.00 -38.20 -23.94
C LYS A 10 -6.75 -37.78 -23.16
N LEU A 11 -5.57 -38.26 -23.57
CA LEU A 11 -4.33 -37.87 -22.88
C LEU A 11 -3.75 -36.55 -23.38
N ILE A 12 -4.09 -36.13 -24.59
CA ILE A 12 -3.64 -34.84 -25.18
C ILE A 12 -4.48 -33.67 -24.70
N GLU A 13 -5.75 -33.85 -24.40
CA GLU A 13 -6.59 -32.80 -23.81
C GLU A 13 -6.26 -32.54 -22.34
N MET A 14 -5.82 -33.52 -21.56
CA MET A 14 -5.39 -33.29 -20.17
C MET A 14 -4.06 -32.55 -20.06
N LEU A 15 -3.20 -32.62 -21.08
CA LEU A 15 -1.93 -31.87 -21.11
C LEU A 15 -2.07 -30.44 -21.70
N SER A 16 -3.16 -30.15 -22.40
CA SER A 16 -3.45 -28.79 -22.87
C SER A 16 -4.06 -27.91 -21.80
N CYS A 17 -4.72 -28.47 -20.79
CA CYS A 17 -5.27 -27.73 -19.65
C CYS A 17 -4.21 -27.25 -18.64
N LEU A 18 -2.98 -27.82 -18.68
CA LEU A 18 -1.87 -27.37 -17.81
C LEU A 18 -1.03 -26.24 -18.41
N ARG A 19 -1.39 -25.73 -19.60
CA ARG A 19 -0.66 -24.64 -20.28
C ARG A 19 -1.26 -23.25 -20.15
N THR A 20 -2.36 -23.10 -19.44
CA THR A 20 -3.02 -21.80 -19.24
C THR A 20 -3.17 -21.45 -17.78
N PHE A 21 -2.15 -21.69 -16.95
CA PHE A 21 -1.99 -20.91 -15.74
C PHE A 21 -1.55 -19.50 -16.14
N PRO A 22 -2.36 -18.49 -15.88
CA PRO A 22 -2.01 -17.15 -16.33
C PRO A 22 -0.76 -16.70 -15.57
N LYS A 23 0.25 -16.31 -16.34
CA LYS A 23 1.45 -15.58 -15.88
C LYS A 23 1.14 -14.27 -15.12
N ARG A 24 -0.11 -14.03 -14.73
CA ARG A 24 -0.63 -12.83 -14.04
C ARG A 24 -0.78 -12.98 -12.53
N LEU A 25 -0.63 -14.20 -11.99
CA LEU A 25 -0.54 -14.41 -10.53
C LEU A 25 0.81 -13.94 -9.98
N LEU A 26 1.72 -13.58 -10.86
CA LEU A 26 3.12 -13.28 -10.56
C LEU A 26 3.39 -11.83 -10.11
N LEU A 27 2.45 -10.92 -10.08
CA LEU A 27 2.78 -9.51 -9.82
C LEU A 27 2.51 -9.06 -8.37
N LEU A 28 1.63 -9.73 -7.68
CA LEU A 28 1.51 -9.61 -6.22
C LEU A 28 2.57 -10.43 -5.51
N THR A 29 2.88 -11.56 -6.10
CA THR A 29 4.01 -12.41 -5.74
C THR A 29 5.35 -11.73 -6.00
N PHE A 30 5.48 -10.79 -6.93
CA PHE A 30 6.77 -10.15 -7.21
C PHE A 30 7.29 -9.23 -6.09
N LEU A 31 6.44 -8.67 -5.26
CA LEU A 31 6.96 -8.17 -3.99
C LEU A 31 7.42 -9.33 -3.09
N PHE A 32 7.03 -10.55 -3.37
CA PHE A 32 7.13 -11.69 -2.47
C PHE A 32 7.73 -12.95 -3.06
N GLU A 33 7.53 -13.29 -4.33
CA GLU A 33 8.08 -14.53 -4.92
C GLU A 33 9.59 -14.49 -5.18
N ALA A 34 10.19 -13.32 -5.30
CA ALA A 34 11.65 -13.23 -5.35
C ALA A 34 12.33 -13.66 -4.03
N LEU A 35 11.54 -13.93 -2.97
CA LEU A 35 12.01 -14.49 -1.70
C LEU A 35 11.58 -15.95 -1.48
N ALA A 36 10.61 -16.47 -2.23
CA ALA A 36 10.12 -17.84 -2.07
C ALA A 36 11.07 -18.91 -2.68
N GLY A 37 12.03 -18.51 -3.49
CA GLY A 37 13.02 -19.42 -4.10
C GLY A 37 14.28 -19.67 -3.26
N ALA A 38 14.43 -19.04 -2.11
CA ALA A 38 15.58 -19.24 -1.23
C ALA A 38 15.11 -19.78 0.11
N SER A 39 15.17 -21.08 0.29
CA SER A 39 15.08 -21.69 1.61
C SER A 39 16.12 -21.06 2.53
N ALA A 40 15.69 -20.71 3.73
CA ALA A 40 16.48 -20.44 4.90
C ALA A 40 17.12 -19.06 5.04
N GLN A 41 16.77 -18.47 6.15
CA GLN A 41 17.41 -17.38 6.89
C GLN A 41 17.35 -15.99 6.26
N PRO A 42 17.04 -14.97 7.07
CA PRO A 42 17.19 -13.58 6.64
C PRO A 42 18.69 -13.28 6.56
N LYS A 43 19.34 -13.86 5.59
CA LYS A 43 20.70 -13.47 5.23
C LYS A 43 20.61 -12.15 4.53
N VAL A 44 20.94 -11.10 5.32
CA VAL A 44 21.71 -9.97 4.86
C VAL A 44 21.43 -9.67 3.41
N PHE A 45 20.59 -8.69 3.19
CA PHE A 45 20.42 -8.04 1.90
C PHE A 45 21.76 -8.03 1.16
N PRO A 46 21.84 -8.35 -0.13
CA PRO A 46 23.06 -8.19 -0.88
C PRO A 46 23.47 -6.72 -0.81
N ALA A 47 24.30 -6.41 0.17
CA ALA A 47 24.63 -5.04 0.57
C ALA A 47 25.63 -4.38 -0.38
N ARG A 48 25.89 -4.95 -1.57
CA ARG A 48 26.99 -4.51 -2.43
C ARG A 48 26.55 -4.39 -3.89
N GLY A 49 25.70 -3.42 -4.17
CA GLY A 49 25.37 -3.04 -5.54
C GLY A 49 24.77 -1.64 -5.56
N PHE A 50 25.11 -0.87 -6.59
CA PHE A 50 24.34 0.32 -6.96
C PHE A 50 23.30 -0.16 -7.98
N ALA A 51 22.07 0.35 -7.88
CA ALA A 51 21.11 0.19 -8.95
C ALA A 51 21.70 0.72 -10.26
N LYS A 52 21.55 -0.01 -11.36
CA LYS A 52 21.96 0.49 -12.68
C LYS A 52 21.15 1.72 -13.03
N ILE A 53 21.78 2.69 -13.66
CA ILE A 53 21.07 3.84 -14.22
C ILE A 53 20.10 3.32 -15.28
N LEU A 54 18.84 3.72 -15.17
CA LEU A 54 17.80 3.37 -16.13
C LEU A 54 17.78 4.34 -17.31
N THR A 55 17.41 3.83 -18.50
CA THR A 55 16.91 4.69 -19.56
C THR A 55 15.55 5.26 -19.15
N GLN A 56 15.12 6.37 -19.73
CA GLN A 56 13.81 6.96 -19.44
C GLN A 56 12.66 5.99 -19.73
N GLU A 57 12.77 5.21 -20.80
CA GLU A 57 11.79 4.19 -21.16
C GLU A 57 11.63 3.13 -20.04
N LYS A 58 12.74 2.53 -19.60
CA LYS A 58 12.72 1.53 -18.51
C LYS A 58 12.26 2.12 -17.19
N ALA A 59 12.57 3.38 -16.93
CA ALA A 59 12.06 4.07 -15.75
C ALA A 59 10.56 4.27 -15.81
N ASN A 60 10.01 4.65 -16.97
CA ASN A 60 8.57 4.79 -17.19
C ASN A 60 7.87 3.45 -17.06
N GLU A 61 8.39 2.36 -17.68
CA GLU A 61 7.82 1.02 -17.53
C GLU A 61 7.73 0.59 -16.06
N ARG A 62 8.77 0.88 -15.27
CA ARG A 62 8.80 0.58 -13.84
C ARG A 62 7.75 1.39 -13.08
N LEU A 63 7.65 2.68 -13.36
CA LEU A 63 6.65 3.54 -12.74
C LEU A 63 5.23 3.10 -13.12
N ASP A 64 4.99 2.67 -14.36
CA ASP A 64 3.70 2.20 -14.82
C ASP A 64 3.29 0.87 -14.16
N ARG A 65 4.24 -0.05 -13.91
CA ARG A 65 3.95 -1.24 -13.09
C ARG A 65 3.55 -0.84 -11.67
N PHE A 66 4.26 0.10 -11.07
CA PHE A 66 3.98 0.59 -9.73
C PHE A 66 2.60 1.28 -9.67
N ARG A 67 2.24 2.08 -10.67
CA ARG A 67 0.91 2.68 -10.80
C ARG A 67 -0.21 1.66 -10.90
N LYS A 68 -0.01 0.62 -11.73
CA LYS A 68 -0.99 -0.48 -11.84
C LYS A 68 -1.24 -1.19 -10.52
N PHE A 69 -0.21 -1.29 -9.69
CA PHE A 69 -0.32 -1.89 -8.37
C PHE A 69 -1.10 -1.00 -7.39
N HIS A 70 -1.01 0.32 -7.50
CA HIS A 70 -1.68 1.25 -6.59
C HIS A 70 -3.04 1.75 -7.08
N GLY A 71 -3.40 1.48 -8.33
CA GLY A 71 -4.66 1.91 -8.93
C GLY A 71 -5.80 0.91 -8.78
N ILE A 72 -6.99 1.34 -9.17
CA ILE A 72 -8.13 0.45 -9.29
C ILE A 72 -7.86 -0.58 -10.40
N ASN A 73 -7.89 -1.84 -10.02
CA ASN A 73 -7.66 -2.95 -10.93
C ASN A 73 -8.89 -3.87 -10.99
N PRO A 74 -9.74 -3.74 -12.01
CA PRO A 74 -10.94 -4.57 -12.15
C PRO A 74 -10.65 -6.08 -12.18
N SER A 75 -9.46 -6.48 -12.65
CA SER A 75 -9.07 -7.89 -12.70
C SER A 75 -8.78 -8.47 -11.31
N ALA A 76 -8.37 -7.64 -10.35
CA ALA A 76 -8.12 -8.09 -8.98
C ALA A 76 -9.43 -8.38 -8.22
N GLU A 77 -10.53 -7.79 -8.64
CA GLU A 77 -11.85 -8.02 -8.05
C GLU A 77 -12.41 -9.42 -8.33
N ALA A 78 -11.85 -10.13 -9.31
CA ALA A 78 -12.25 -11.50 -9.65
C ALA A 78 -11.62 -12.56 -8.72
N PHE A 79 -10.68 -12.15 -7.86
CA PHE A 79 -9.95 -13.05 -6.99
C PHE A 79 -10.26 -12.76 -5.53
N HIS A 80 -10.62 -13.79 -4.78
CA HIS A 80 -10.88 -13.73 -3.34
C HIS A 80 -9.56 -13.68 -2.54
N HIS A 81 -8.74 -12.63 -2.77
CA HIS A 81 -7.45 -12.43 -2.12
C HIS A 81 -7.44 -11.21 -1.20
N GLY A 82 -8.57 -10.98 -0.54
CA GLY A 82 -8.71 -9.89 0.41
C GLY A 82 -7.71 -10.01 1.57
N PHE A 83 -7.46 -8.89 2.20
CA PHE A 83 -6.63 -8.84 3.39
C PHE A 83 -7.24 -7.95 4.48
N LEU A 84 -6.88 -8.22 5.72
CA LEU A 84 -7.13 -7.35 6.86
C LEU A 84 -5.85 -7.26 7.69
N LEU A 85 -5.44 -6.02 7.97
CA LEU A 85 -4.31 -5.68 8.83
C LEU A 85 -4.84 -4.94 10.04
N ARG A 86 -4.54 -5.39 11.25
CA ARG A 86 -4.68 -4.57 12.46
C ARG A 86 -3.39 -3.79 12.66
N PHE A 87 -3.50 -2.56 13.07
CA PHE A 87 -2.35 -1.69 13.26
C PHE A 87 -2.48 -0.81 14.50
N ARG A 88 -1.31 -0.33 14.94
CA ARG A 88 -1.15 0.71 15.94
C ARG A 88 -0.40 1.89 15.33
N LEU A 89 -0.91 3.10 15.57
CA LEU A 89 -0.25 4.37 15.30
C LEU A 89 0.27 4.93 16.62
N GLU A 90 1.55 5.19 16.72
CA GLU A 90 2.19 5.80 17.89
C GLU A 90 2.82 7.13 17.48
N HIS A 91 2.30 8.21 18.02
CA HIS A 91 2.83 9.55 17.78
C HIS A 91 3.76 9.98 18.89
N TYR A 92 4.99 10.28 18.53
CA TYR A 92 6.05 10.77 19.38
C TYR A 92 6.27 12.25 19.09
N PRO A 93 5.64 13.18 19.84
CA PRO A 93 5.87 14.60 19.67
C PRO A 93 7.29 14.96 20.14
N ARG A 94 7.79 16.13 19.71
CA ARG A 94 9.08 16.62 20.21
C ARG A 94 9.05 16.84 21.73
N ARG A 95 7.90 17.24 22.28
CA ARG A 95 7.64 17.43 23.72
C ARG A 95 6.23 16.96 24.02
N GLY A 96 6.01 16.37 25.17
CA GLY A 96 4.73 15.84 25.62
C GLY A 96 4.67 14.32 25.59
N GLU A 97 3.50 13.78 25.83
CA GLU A 97 3.27 12.35 25.92
C GLU A 97 3.07 11.70 24.57
N VAL A 98 3.41 10.41 24.49
CA VAL A 98 3.13 9.58 23.33
C VAL A 98 1.63 9.32 23.25
N THR A 99 1.04 9.56 22.10
CA THR A 99 -0.36 9.24 21.83
C THR A 99 -0.46 8.03 20.92
N THR A 100 -1.37 7.12 21.25
CA THR A 100 -1.59 5.88 20.51
C THR A 100 -3.00 5.85 19.93
N ARG A 101 -3.13 5.31 18.72
CA ARG A 101 -4.41 4.97 18.09
C ARG A 101 -4.29 3.59 17.46
N GLU A 102 -5.38 2.86 17.46
CA GLU A 102 -5.47 1.56 16.85
C GLU A 102 -6.51 1.57 15.74
N GLY A 103 -6.40 0.61 14.83
CA GLY A 103 -7.33 0.50 13.74
C GLY A 103 -7.11 -0.75 12.90
N SER A 104 -7.88 -0.84 11.83
CA SER A 104 -7.71 -1.87 10.82
C SER A 104 -7.71 -1.28 9.42
N LEU A 105 -6.99 -1.94 8.53
CA LEU A 105 -6.91 -1.65 7.12
C LEU A 105 -7.27 -2.92 6.35
N CYS A 106 -8.24 -2.87 5.46
CA CYS A 106 -8.57 -4.00 4.61
C CYS A 106 -8.74 -3.58 3.15
N GLY A 107 -8.59 -4.54 2.25
CA GLY A 107 -8.73 -4.36 0.83
C GLY A 107 -9.15 -5.66 0.15
N LEU A 108 -9.70 -5.55 -1.08
CA LEU A 108 -10.12 -6.69 -1.89
C LEU A 108 -8.95 -7.55 -2.33
N ALA A 109 -7.80 -6.95 -2.50
CA ALA A 109 -6.52 -7.61 -2.78
C ALA A 109 -5.38 -6.64 -2.48
N PHE A 110 -4.19 -7.17 -2.18
CA PHE A 110 -2.97 -6.36 -2.26
C PHE A 110 -2.80 -5.87 -3.72
N GLY A 111 -2.40 -4.61 -3.90
CA GLY A 111 -2.28 -4.04 -5.24
C GLY A 111 -3.61 -3.68 -5.90
N HIS A 112 -4.63 -3.46 -5.12
CA HIS A 112 -5.88 -2.85 -5.54
C HIS A 112 -6.10 -1.53 -4.82
N GLY A 113 -6.34 -0.46 -5.57
CA GLY A 113 -6.45 0.89 -5.03
C GLY A 113 -7.71 1.19 -4.22
N LEU A 114 -8.55 0.19 -3.93
CA LEU A 114 -9.74 0.32 -3.10
C LEU A 114 -9.45 -0.26 -1.72
N ILE A 115 -9.43 0.60 -0.72
CA ILE A 115 -9.01 0.28 0.65
C ILE A 115 -10.04 0.84 1.63
N ARG A 116 -10.33 0.08 2.66
CA ARG A 116 -11.08 0.55 3.82
C ARG A 116 -10.15 0.67 5.02
N LEU A 117 -10.26 1.81 5.71
CA LEU A 117 -9.54 2.12 6.94
C LEU A 117 -10.55 2.36 8.06
N ASP A 118 -10.49 1.59 9.13
CA ASP A 118 -11.24 1.81 10.36
C ASP A 118 -10.28 2.30 11.44
N LEU A 119 -10.55 3.45 12.04
CA LEU A 119 -9.83 4.00 13.18
C LEU A 119 -10.67 3.88 14.44
N MET A 120 -10.11 3.26 15.46
CA MET A 120 -10.71 3.22 16.78
C MET A 120 -10.55 4.59 17.46
N GLY A 121 -11.62 5.09 18.06
CA GLY A 121 -11.57 6.29 18.88
C GLY A 121 -11.06 6.01 20.29
N GLU A 122 -10.91 7.05 21.10
CA GLU A 122 -10.67 6.91 22.55
C GLU A 122 -11.86 6.27 23.27
N THR A 123 -13.03 6.33 22.65
CA THR A 123 -14.26 5.67 23.04
C THR A 123 -14.92 5.13 21.78
N ASP A 124 -15.79 4.13 21.88
CA ASP A 124 -16.55 3.58 20.75
C ASP A 124 -17.31 4.66 19.94
N GLN A 125 -17.70 5.73 20.60
CA GLN A 125 -18.39 6.88 19.99
C GLN A 125 -17.50 7.75 19.10
N LYS A 126 -16.17 7.57 19.10
CA LYS A 126 -15.21 8.33 18.25
C LYS A 126 -14.57 7.50 17.17
N ARG A 127 -15.18 6.37 16.83
CA ARG A 127 -14.75 5.55 15.70
C ARG A 127 -14.93 6.34 14.40
N LYS A 128 -14.03 6.11 13.44
CA LYS A 128 -14.14 6.63 12.06
C LYS A 128 -13.85 5.51 11.08
N ALA A 129 -14.66 5.39 10.04
CA ALA A 129 -14.40 4.48 8.94
C ALA A 129 -14.24 5.29 7.65
N TYR A 130 -13.21 4.96 6.89
CA TYR A 130 -12.91 5.58 5.61
C TYR A 130 -12.94 4.53 4.50
N LEU A 131 -13.53 4.89 3.37
CA LEU A 131 -13.35 4.19 2.11
C LEU A 131 -12.45 5.04 1.22
N LEU A 132 -11.38 4.46 0.72
CA LEU A 132 -10.36 5.13 -0.07
C LEU A 132 -10.30 4.49 -1.44
N ARG A 133 -10.46 5.29 -2.49
CA ARG A 133 -10.33 4.89 -3.88
C ARG A 133 -9.16 5.63 -4.51
N ASN A 134 -8.07 4.92 -4.75
CA ASN A 134 -6.84 5.51 -5.23
C ASN A 134 -6.80 5.59 -6.76
N GLY A 135 -6.24 6.67 -7.28
CA GLY A 135 -6.13 6.92 -8.70
C GLY A 135 -5.54 8.31 -8.98
N PRO A 136 -5.54 8.75 -10.25
CA PRO A 136 -5.13 10.10 -10.63
C PRO A 136 -5.94 11.19 -9.92
N GLU A 137 -7.22 10.94 -9.74
CA GLU A 137 -8.17 11.73 -8.95
C GLU A 137 -8.66 10.83 -7.82
N PRO A 138 -7.99 10.88 -6.66
CA PRO A 138 -8.36 10.03 -5.52
C PRO A 138 -9.66 10.49 -4.90
N GLU A 139 -10.47 9.53 -4.48
CA GLU A 139 -11.72 9.79 -3.77
C GLU A 139 -11.69 9.14 -2.39
N ALA A 140 -12.33 9.76 -1.43
CA ALA A 140 -12.49 9.21 -0.10
C ALA A 140 -13.86 9.52 0.48
N TRP A 141 -14.36 8.60 1.30
CA TRP A 141 -15.61 8.76 2.07
C TRP A 141 -15.30 8.51 3.53
N LEU A 142 -16.02 9.21 4.39
CA LEU A 142 -15.92 9.11 5.84
C LEU A 142 -17.29 8.82 6.44
N ASN A 143 -17.37 7.78 7.27
CA ASN A 143 -18.41 7.63 8.27
C ASN A 143 -17.82 7.94 9.65
N ALA A 144 -18.35 8.95 10.32
CA ALA A 144 -17.95 9.37 11.67
C ALA A 144 -18.82 8.76 12.77
N PHE A 145 -19.77 7.88 12.42
CA PHE A 145 -20.74 7.26 13.33
C PHE A 145 -21.53 8.26 14.20
N ASP A 146 -21.78 9.44 13.63
CA ASP A 146 -22.54 10.53 14.25
C ASP A 146 -24.04 10.55 13.87
N GLY A 147 -24.50 9.51 13.17
CA GLY A 147 -25.87 9.35 12.70
C GLY A 147 -26.14 9.97 11.32
N ASN A 148 -25.17 10.64 10.70
CA ASN A 148 -25.35 11.27 9.39
C ASN A 148 -24.95 10.35 8.22
N GLY A 149 -24.53 9.12 8.50
CA GLY A 149 -24.03 8.19 7.49
C GLY A 149 -22.66 8.58 6.91
N SER A 150 -22.33 8.01 5.76
CA SER A 150 -21.08 8.31 5.08
C SER A 150 -21.17 9.55 4.20
N LYS A 151 -20.14 10.39 4.19
CA LYS A 151 -20.00 11.56 3.31
C LYS A 151 -18.72 11.46 2.48
N GLN A 152 -18.76 11.96 1.26
CA GLN A 152 -17.56 12.15 0.45
C GLN A 152 -16.72 13.29 1.02
N LEU A 153 -15.41 13.10 1.03
CA LEU A 153 -14.44 14.07 1.50
C LEU A 153 -13.96 14.97 0.37
N GLU A 154 -13.61 16.20 0.70
CA GLU A 154 -12.97 17.14 -0.21
C GLU A 154 -11.47 16.82 -0.34
N ASN A 155 -10.84 17.31 -1.41
CA ASN A 155 -9.40 17.11 -1.63
C ASN A 155 -8.53 17.61 -0.48
N THR A 156 -8.94 18.69 0.19
CA THR A 156 -8.25 19.25 1.36
C THR A 156 -8.28 18.31 2.57
N ASP A 157 -9.34 17.53 2.71
CA ASP A 157 -9.49 16.56 3.81
C ASP A 157 -8.49 15.40 3.70
N LEU A 158 -8.06 15.07 2.48
CA LEU A 158 -7.07 14.01 2.25
C LEU A 158 -5.73 14.31 2.93
N PHE A 159 -5.40 15.58 3.11
CA PHE A 159 -4.15 16.04 3.72
C PHE A 159 -4.28 16.32 5.22
N GLN A 160 -5.47 16.15 5.79
CA GLN A 160 -5.66 16.33 7.22
C GLN A 160 -5.11 15.12 8.00
N PRO A 161 -4.55 15.34 9.20
CA PRO A 161 -4.15 14.27 10.08
C PRO A 161 -5.29 13.28 10.36
N LEU A 162 -5.00 11.99 10.33
CA LEU A 162 -5.97 10.93 10.68
C LEU A 162 -6.50 11.07 12.11
N ALA A 163 -5.65 11.53 13.01
CA ALA A 163 -6.00 11.85 14.39
C ALA A 163 -5.21 13.08 14.86
N PRO A 164 -5.71 13.82 15.84
CA PRO A 164 -5.05 15.01 16.39
C PRO A 164 -3.58 14.72 16.75
N GLY A 165 -2.69 15.60 16.30
CA GLY A 165 -1.25 15.51 16.54
C GLY A 165 -0.49 14.51 15.70
N MET A 166 -1.15 13.60 14.98
CA MET A 166 -0.47 12.59 14.15
C MET A 166 -0.06 13.15 12.79
N GLY A 167 1.09 12.68 12.28
CA GLY A 167 1.60 13.12 10.98
C GLY A 167 1.03 12.38 9.77
N HIS A 168 0.30 11.27 10.00
CA HIS A 168 -0.30 10.47 8.93
C HIS A 168 -1.59 11.10 8.41
N THR A 169 -1.77 11.04 7.10
CA THR A 169 -2.96 11.50 6.39
C THR A 169 -3.51 10.41 5.49
N LEU A 170 -4.73 10.56 4.99
CA LEU A 170 -5.28 9.66 3.96
C LEU A 170 -4.43 9.70 2.69
N PHE A 171 -3.93 10.87 2.33
CA PHE A 171 -3.03 11.05 1.18
C PHE A 171 -1.76 10.19 1.30
N ASP A 172 -1.18 10.08 2.50
CA ASP A 172 0.01 9.27 2.72
C ASP A 172 -0.27 7.77 2.55
N LEU A 173 -1.43 7.30 2.98
CA LEU A 173 -1.83 5.90 2.87
C LEU A 173 -2.13 5.49 1.42
N MET A 174 -2.79 6.36 0.66
CA MET A 174 -3.13 6.09 -0.73
C MET A 174 -1.94 6.27 -1.66
N MET A 175 -1.04 7.19 -1.36
CA MET A 175 0.07 7.61 -2.25
C MET A 175 -0.40 8.02 -3.66
N PRO A 176 -1.43 8.86 -3.84
CA PRO A 176 -1.97 9.20 -5.16
C PRO A 176 -0.97 9.97 -6.04
N PHE A 177 0.07 10.53 -5.43
CA PHE A 177 1.16 11.21 -6.15
C PHE A 177 1.87 10.30 -7.16
N VAL A 178 1.76 8.97 -7.04
CA VAL A 178 2.37 8.04 -8.01
C VAL A 178 1.75 8.17 -9.41
N PHE A 179 0.50 8.69 -9.49
CA PHE A 179 -0.21 8.94 -10.75
C PHE A 179 0.09 10.32 -11.34
N TRP A 180 0.77 11.20 -10.61
CA TRP A 180 1.13 12.54 -11.09
C TRP A 180 2.20 12.50 -12.19
N ASP A 181 2.51 13.65 -12.78
CA ASP A 181 3.67 13.77 -13.67
C ASP A 181 4.95 13.42 -12.90
N GLY A 182 5.53 12.28 -13.25
CA GLY A 182 6.66 11.69 -12.57
C GLY A 182 7.88 11.59 -13.45
N LYS A 183 9.03 12.08 -12.96
CA LYS A 183 10.30 12.08 -13.67
C LYS A 183 11.34 11.23 -12.93
N TYR A 184 11.94 10.30 -13.66
CA TYR A 184 13.12 9.60 -13.16
C TYR A 184 14.29 10.57 -12.98
N GLN A 185 14.90 10.54 -11.79
CA GLN A 185 16.01 11.44 -11.46
C GLN A 185 17.35 10.72 -11.56
N LYS A 186 17.47 9.62 -10.86
CA LYS A 186 18.71 8.84 -10.78
C LYS A 186 18.51 7.50 -10.09
N SER A 187 19.49 6.63 -10.24
CA SER A 187 19.66 5.46 -9.37
C SER A 187 20.64 5.77 -8.24
N GLY A 188 20.47 5.09 -7.10
CA GLY A 188 21.32 5.30 -5.94
C GLY A 188 21.10 4.24 -4.86
N ARG A 189 21.44 4.59 -3.62
CA ARG A 189 21.15 3.76 -2.44
C ARG A 189 20.31 4.57 -1.47
N VAL A 190 19.22 3.97 -1.00
CA VAL A 190 18.35 4.52 0.05
C VAL A 190 18.19 3.47 1.12
N ILE A 191 18.39 3.83 2.39
CA ILE A 191 18.41 2.91 3.55
C ILE A 191 19.24 1.63 3.30
N GLY A 192 20.38 1.78 2.62
CA GLY A 192 21.28 0.67 2.33
C GLY A 192 20.92 -0.18 1.11
N ARG A 193 19.79 0.07 0.43
CA ARG A 193 19.29 -0.71 -0.70
C ARG A 193 19.47 0.01 -2.04
N PRO A 194 19.81 -0.72 -3.12
CA PRO A 194 19.77 -0.17 -4.48
C PRO A 194 18.34 0.32 -4.80
N SER A 195 18.23 1.50 -5.36
CA SER A 195 16.94 2.13 -5.59
C SER A 195 16.95 3.11 -6.75
N HIS A 196 15.76 3.39 -7.28
CA HIS A 196 15.48 4.37 -8.32
C HIS A 196 14.67 5.52 -7.74
N LEU A 197 15.10 6.75 -7.98
CA LEU A 197 14.48 7.95 -7.47
C LEU A 197 13.62 8.59 -8.55
N PHE A 198 12.34 8.80 -8.22
CA PHE A 198 11.36 9.50 -9.04
C PHE A 198 10.93 10.78 -8.32
N GLU A 199 10.66 11.82 -9.07
CA GLU A 199 10.16 13.09 -8.56
C GLU A 199 8.85 13.42 -9.25
N PHE A 200 7.83 13.79 -8.47
CA PHE A 200 6.47 14.05 -8.91
C PHE A 200 6.11 15.51 -8.62
N SER A 201 5.47 16.14 -9.60
CA SER A 201 4.95 17.51 -9.48
C SER A 201 3.46 17.48 -9.14
N PRO A 202 3.00 18.24 -8.14
CA PRO A 202 1.60 18.25 -7.76
C PRO A 202 0.73 18.85 -8.89
N PRO A 203 -0.41 18.20 -9.24
CA PRO A 203 -1.40 18.77 -10.13
C PRO A 203 -2.16 19.94 -9.46
N ALA A 204 -3.04 20.60 -10.22
CA ALA A 204 -3.78 21.77 -9.74
C ALA A 204 -4.53 21.49 -8.44
N TRP A 205 -5.31 20.41 -8.39
CA TRP A 205 -6.10 20.06 -7.21
C TRP A 205 -5.25 19.89 -5.93
N ALA A 206 -4.06 19.27 -6.05
CA ALA A 206 -3.18 19.06 -4.91
C ALA A 206 -2.45 20.36 -4.51
N SER A 207 -2.12 21.20 -5.49
CA SER A 207 -1.50 22.51 -5.26
C SER A 207 -2.49 23.48 -4.62
N GLU A 208 -3.76 23.39 -4.93
CA GLU A 208 -4.84 24.16 -4.31
C GLU A 208 -5.08 23.70 -2.87
N ALA A 209 -5.15 22.39 -2.64
CA ALA A 209 -5.32 21.81 -1.31
C ALA A 209 -4.13 22.07 -0.38
N VAL A 210 -2.90 22.02 -0.90
CA VAL A 210 -1.66 22.25 -0.15
C VAL A 210 -0.71 23.18 -0.94
N PRO A 211 -0.88 24.48 -0.90
CA PRO A 211 -0.07 25.44 -1.70
C PRO A 211 1.43 25.44 -1.36
N THR A 212 1.79 24.89 -0.21
CA THR A 212 3.20 24.74 0.21
C THR A 212 3.89 23.55 -0.41
N LEU A 213 3.16 22.51 -0.83
CA LEU A 213 3.72 21.31 -1.46
C LEU A 213 4.25 21.66 -2.85
N LYS A 214 5.54 21.41 -3.08
CA LYS A 214 6.20 21.72 -4.36
C LYS A 214 6.51 20.49 -5.18
N LYS A 215 6.87 19.40 -4.50
CA LYS A 215 7.19 18.12 -5.14
C LYS A 215 7.21 16.98 -4.13
N ILE A 216 7.08 15.77 -4.63
CA ILE A 216 7.27 14.55 -3.85
C ILE A 216 8.36 13.72 -4.53
N ARG A 217 9.27 13.17 -3.74
CA ARG A 217 10.27 12.23 -4.22
C ARG A 217 10.00 10.84 -3.66
N LEU A 218 10.03 9.84 -4.53
CA LEU A 218 9.87 8.44 -4.21
C LEU A 218 11.17 7.69 -4.53
N ALA A 219 11.65 6.90 -3.58
CA ALA A 219 12.68 5.91 -3.81
C ALA A 219 12.05 4.52 -3.87
N LEU A 220 12.11 3.90 -5.04
CA LEU A 220 11.69 2.52 -5.27
C LEU A 220 12.88 1.58 -5.20
N ASP A 221 12.71 0.46 -4.51
CA ASP A 221 13.68 -0.64 -4.49
C ASP A 221 13.92 -1.17 -5.91
N ASP A 222 15.18 -1.46 -6.23
CA ASP A 222 15.57 -1.94 -7.56
C ASP A 222 15.00 -3.34 -7.88
N VAL A 223 14.87 -4.19 -6.87
CA VAL A 223 14.46 -5.58 -7.04
C VAL A 223 12.95 -5.75 -6.82
N TYR A 224 12.42 -5.18 -5.73
CA TYR A 224 11.06 -5.46 -5.28
C TYR A 224 10.06 -4.36 -5.64
N GLU A 225 10.50 -3.27 -6.25
CA GLU A 225 9.66 -2.10 -6.57
C GLU A 225 8.84 -1.58 -5.36
N THR A 226 9.36 -1.82 -4.14
CA THR A 226 8.74 -1.38 -2.90
C THR A 226 9.17 0.06 -2.59
N PRO A 227 8.26 0.93 -2.11
CA PRO A 227 8.60 2.24 -1.61
C PRO A 227 9.53 2.12 -0.40
N LEU A 228 10.78 2.56 -0.55
CA LEU A 228 11.75 2.61 0.56
C LEU A 228 11.63 3.91 1.33
N ARG A 229 11.41 5.01 0.61
CA ARG A 229 11.29 6.35 1.16
C ARG A 229 10.45 7.23 0.26
N VAL A 230 9.59 8.03 0.87
CA VAL A 230 8.85 9.13 0.24
C VAL A 230 9.23 10.43 0.97
N GLU A 231 9.56 11.47 0.24
CA GLU A 231 9.98 12.76 0.76
C GLU A 231 9.08 13.87 0.17
N PHE A 232 8.47 14.65 1.03
CA PHE A 232 7.58 15.76 0.66
C PHE A 232 8.36 17.07 0.81
N PHE A 233 8.44 17.83 -0.26
CA PHE A 233 9.19 19.08 -0.30
C PHE A 233 8.27 20.29 -0.38
N GLY A 234 8.45 21.19 0.56
CA GLY A 234 7.88 22.53 0.53
C GLY A 234 8.84 23.55 -0.07
N ARG A 235 8.76 24.79 0.45
CA ARG A 235 9.55 25.92 -0.05
C ARG A 235 11.02 25.89 0.35
N ARG A 236 11.39 25.12 1.38
CA ARG A 236 12.74 25.15 1.98
C ARG A 236 13.81 24.39 1.18
N GLY A 237 13.43 23.63 0.16
CA GLY A 237 14.37 22.80 -0.62
C GLY A 237 14.87 21.55 0.10
N VAL A 238 14.49 21.36 1.36
CA VAL A 238 14.69 20.13 2.15
C VAL A 238 13.33 19.49 2.43
N PRO A 239 13.27 18.18 2.67
CA PRO A 239 11.99 17.53 2.98
C PRO A 239 11.35 18.10 4.24
N ASP A 240 10.09 18.50 4.14
CA ASP A 240 9.27 18.90 5.29
C ASP A 240 8.72 17.68 6.01
N LYS A 241 8.45 16.61 5.26
CA LYS A 241 7.94 15.35 5.76
C LYS A 241 8.61 14.18 5.05
N THR A 242 8.92 13.12 5.76
CA THR A 242 9.50 11.90 5.22
C THR A 242 8.74 10.69 5.74
N PHE A 243 8.44 9.79 4.84
CA PHE A 243 7.88 8.48 5.13
C PHE A 243 8.88 7.42 4.72
N GLY A 244 9.09 6.40 5.55
CA GLY A 244 10.06 5.36 5.28
C GLY A 244 9.66 3.99 5.79
N LEU A 245 9.96 2.97 5.00
CA LEU A 245 9.85 1.58 5.40
C LEU A 245 10.91 1.25 6.44
N VAL A 246 10.50 0.69 7.57
CA VAL A 246 11.40 0.26 8.66
C VAL A 246 11.58 -1.25 8.65
N SER A 247 10.50 -2.01 8.55
CA SER A 247 10.56 -3.46 8.56
C SER A 247 9.44 -4.10 7.74
N LEU A 248 9.74 -5.32 7.28
CA LEU A 248 8.81 -6.22 6.60
C LEU A 248 8.55 -7.45 7.46
N LYS A 249 7.41 -8.10 7.26
CA LYS A 249 7.05 -9.37 7.88
C LYS A 249 6.37 -10.26 6.86
N LYS A 250 6.69 -11.55 6.88
CA LYS A 250 5.98 -12.56 6.07
C LYS A 250 4.76 -13.06 6.84
N VAL A 251 3.58 -13.06 6.19
CA VAL A 251 2.31 -13.57 6.70
C VAL A 251 1.77 -14.55 5.66
N GLY A 252 1.68 -15.82 6.00
CA GLY A 252 1.47 -16.86 5.00
C GLY A 252 2.57 -16.81 3.93
N GLU A 253 2.18 -16.72 2.67
CA GLU A 253 3.13 -16.54 1.56
C GLU A 253 3.36 -15.06 1.21
N THR A 254 2.65 -14.14 1.87
CA THR A 254 2.66 -12.71 1.56
C THR A 254 3.58 -11.94 2.50
N TRP A 255 4.41 -11.05 1.97
CA TRP A 255 5.19 -10.11 2.77
C TRP A 255 4.43 -8.80 2.91
N ILE A 256 4.36 -8.21 4.04
CA ILE A 256 3.71 -6.95 4.31
C ILE A 256 4.68 -5.96 4.93
N ALA A 257 4.43 -4.67 4.76
CA ALA A 257 5.10 -3.65 5.53
C ALA A 257 4.66 -3.77 7.00
N LYS A 258 5.55 -4.24 7.89
CA LYS A 258 5.26 -4.34 9.32
C LYS A 258 5.31 -2.98 9.98
N THR A 259 6.36 -2.21 9.71
CA THR A 259 6.59 -0.92 10.38
C THR A 259 6.96 0.15 9.38
N LEU A 260 6.29 1.29 9.49
CA LEU A 260 6.53 2.50 8.71
C LEU A 260 6.74 3.67 9.69
N ASP A 261 7.74 4.51 9.43
CA ASP A 261 7.99 5.74 10.19
C ASP A 261 7.69 6.98 9.34
N PHE A 262 6.90 7.88 9.90
CA PHE A 262 6.70 9.22 9.40
C PHE A 262 7.46 10.20 10.30
N ARG A 263 8.20 11.10 9.66
CA ARG A 263 8.95 12.15 10.34
C ARG A 263 8.54 13.49 9.77
N ASP A 264 8.13 14.38 10.63
CA ASP A 264 7.83 15.76 10.32
C ASP A 264 9.02 16.62 10.76
N ALA A 265 9.70 17.23 9.78
CA ALA A 265 10.86 18.08 10.06
C ALA A 265 10.44 19.48 10.56
N LEU A 266 9.18 19.89 10.39
CA LEU A 266 8.67 21.17 10.89
C LEU A 266 8.43 21.11 12.39
N THR A 267 7.78 20.05 12.84
CA THR A 267 7.43 19.82 14.25
C THR A 267 8.48 19.02 15.01
N SER A 268 9.41 18.39 14.30
CA SER A 268 10.35 17.39 14.84
C SER A 268 9.64 16.19 15.48
N ALA A 269 8.42 15.92 15.07
CA ALA A 269 7.63 14.79 15.53
C ALA A 269 7.86 13.55 14.64
N ARG A 270 7.59 12.40 15.21
CA ARG A 270 7.57 11.11 14.50
C ARG A 270 6.26 10.40 14.79
N THR A 271 5.67 9.81 13.77
CA THR A 271 4.55 8.87 13.94
C THR A 271 4.95 7.51 13.38
N ARG A 272 4.77 6.46 14.15
CA ARG A 272 5.04 5.08 13.75
C ARG A 272 3.74 4.35 13.48
N PHE A 273 3.65 3.74 12.33
CA PHE A 273 2.61 2.77 11.98
C PHE A 273 3.20 1.37 12.16
N THR A 274 2.56 0.53 12.96
CA THR A 274 2.98 -0.85 13.17
C THR A 274 1.79 -1.78 12.97
N VAL A 275 1.92 -2.75 12.05
CA VAL A 275 0.93 -3.83 11.90
C VAL A 275 1.13 -4.82 13.04
N THR A 276 0.07 -5.09 13.78
CA THR A 276 0.07 -5.96 14.98
C THR A 276 -0.49 -7.34 14.69
N ALA A 277 -1.44 -7.45 13.75
CA ALA A 277 -1.97 -8.71 13.26
C ALA A 277 -2.37 -8.59 11.79
N ALA A 278 -2.37 -9.70 11.07
CA ALA A 278 -2.75 -9.73 9.67
C ALA A 278 -3.44 -11.04 9.30
N ALA A 279 -4.41 -10.95 8.39
CA ALA A 279 -5.00 -12.07 7.67
C ALA A 279 -4.95 -11.78 6.18
N THR A 280 -4.67 -12.80 5.38
CA THR A 280 -4.58 -12.75 3.91
C THR A 280 -5.51 -13.78 3.30
N ASP A 281 -5.73 -13.68 2.00
CA ASP A 281 -6.60 -14.60 1.23
C ASP A 281 -8.03 -14.68 1.76
N LEU A 282 -8.55 -13.52 2.19
CA LEU A 282 -9.91 -13.37 2.72
C LEU A 282 -10.91 -13.18 1.58
N ASP A 283 -12.09 -13.78 1.76
CA ASP A 283 -13.26 -13.43 0.97
C ASP A 283 -14.04 -12.32 1.68
N LEU A 284 -13.69 -11.08 1.33
CA LEU A 284 -14.40 -9.89 1.82
C LEU A 284 -15.45 -9.50 0.80
N GLY A 285 -16.73 -9.48 1.21
CA GLY A 285 -17.82 -9.07 0.35
C GLY A 285 -17.60 -7.66 -0.23
N ARG A 286 -18.03 -7.42 -1.46
CA ARG A 286 -17.88 -6.12 -2.13
C ARG A 286 -18.61 -4.98 -1.45
N GLU A 287 -19.69 -5.30 -0.74
CA GLU A 287 -20.49 -4.37 0.05
C GLU A 287 -19.67 -3.64 1.12
N VAL A 288 -18.64 -4.30 1.67
CA VAL A 288 -17.69 -3.71 2.64
C VAL A 288 -16.98 -2.49 2.05
N PHE A 289 -16.81 -2.47 0.72
CA PHE A 289 -16.07 -1.44 -0.02
C PHE A 289 -17.01 -0.49 -0.76
N THR A 290 -18.13 -0.18 -0.15
CA THR A 290 -19.06 0.86 -0.62
C THR A 290 -19.22 1.94 0.45
N PRO A 291 -19.62 3.18 0.09
CA PRO A 291 -19.90 4.19 1.11
C PRO A 291 -20.96 3.75 2.14
N ALA A 292 -22.01 3.04 1.71
CA ALA A 292 -23.02 2.49 2.61
C ALA A 292 -22.45 1.37 3.51
N GLY A 293 -21.51 0.58 3.02
CA GLY A 293 -20.86 -0.48 3.79
C GLY A 293 -19.98 0.02 4.94
N LEU A 294 -19.69 1.32 5.00
CA LEU A 294 -18.93 1.90 6.12
C LEU A 294 -19.70 1.88 7.45
N ASP A 295 -21.01 1.66 7.43
CA ASP A 295 -21.84 1.55 8.65
C ASP A 295 -21.49 0.31 9.46
N GLU A 296 -21.04 -0.76 8.80
CA GLU A 296 -20.72 -2.04 9.45
C GLU A 296 -19.20 -2.25 9.54
N THR A 297 -18.76 -3.04 10.52
CA THR A 297 -17.36 -3.48 10.61
C THR A 297 -17.16 -4.73 9.75
N PRO A 298 -16.08 -4.84 8.98
CA PRO A 298 -15.75 -6.09 8.28
C PRO A 298 -15.63 -7.25 9.26
N LYS A 299 -16.36 -8.33 9.02
CA LYS A 299 -16.38 -9.52 9.88
C LYS A 299 -15.30 -10.49 9.39
N VAL A 300 -14.23 -10.61 10.15
CA VAL A 300 -13.14 -11.58 9.92
C VAL A 300 -12.99 -12.40 11.19
N SER A 301 -12.94 -13.74 11.05
CA SER A 301 -12.70 -14.62 12.20
C SER A 301 -11.35 -14.33 12.84
N GLU A 302 -11.32 -14.23 14.17
CA GLU A 302 -10.07 -14.01 14.94
C GLU A 302 -9.04 -15.12 14.70
N GLU A 303 -9.49 -16.34 14.39
CA GLU A 303 -8.63 -17.50 14.10
C GLU A 303 -7.81 -17.32 12.82
N LEU A 304 -8.27 -16.48 11.89
CA LEU A 304 -7.54 -16.17 10.66
C LEU A 304 -6.48 -15.07 10.85
N LEU A 305 -6.54 -14.34 11.96
CA LEU A 305 -5.62 -13.25 12.25
C LEU A 305 -4.34 -13.77 12.90
N GLN A 306 -3.27 -13.75 12.14
CA GLN A 306 -1.94 -14.07 12.63
C GLN A 306 -1.36 -12.85 13.37
N SER A 307 -1.02 -12.98 14.66
CA SER A 307 -0.24 -11.98 15.38
C SER A 307 1.17 -11.86 14.79
N ILE A 308 1.65 -10.65 14.66
CA ILE A 308 2.96 -10.32 14.07
C ILE A 308 3.78 -9.38 14.93
N GLU A 309 3.41 -9.24 16.17
CA GLU A 309 4.19 -8.52 17.18
C GLU A 309 5.55 -9.18 17.49
#